data_7feb1f34987afda6b607c4f7f38a9807
#
_entry.id   7feb1f34987afda6b607c4f7f38a9807
#
_cell.length_a   1.000
_cell.length_b   1.000
_cell.length_c   1.000
_cell.angle_alpha   90.00
_cell.angle_beta   90.00
_cell.angle_gamma   90.00
#
_symmetry.space_group_name_H-M   'P 1'
#
loop_
_entity.id
_entity.type
_entity.pdbx_description
1 polymer ?
#
loop_
_entity_poly.entity_id
_entity_poly.type
_entity_poly.pdbx_seq_one_letter_code
_entity_poly.pdbx_strand_id
1 'polypeptide(L)'
;MSHPVVHFEVVGKDGKKLQEFYSQLFDWKIDANNPMNYGMVPPEDSGLGGGIGAGQDMGPGHVTFYVEVEDLEAHLKKVESLGGKTVMPPMAVPGGPEIAMFADPEGHVIGLAKAGAG
;
A
#
# COMPACT_ATOMS: atom_id res chain seq x y z
N MET A 1 22.51 0.47 0.85
CA MET A 1 21.36 -0.13 0.16
C MET A 1 20.14 0.68 0.46
N SER A 2 19.49 1.13 -0.57
CA SER A 2 18.29 1.92 -0.39
C SER A 2 17.07 1.01 -0.28
N HIS A 3 16.05 1.52 0.38
CA HIS A 3 14.75 0.87 0.45
C HIS A 3 13.75 1.83 -0.19
N PRO A 4 13.47 1.66 -1.47
CA PRO A 4 12.66 2.65 -2.18
C PRO A 4 11.19 2.56 -1.81
N VAL A 5 10.51 3.68 -1.89
CA VAL A 5 9.05 3.71 -1.84
C VAL A 5 8.56 3.30 -3.22
N VAL A 6 7.76 2.24 -3.29
CA VAL A 6 7.37 1.64 -4.57
C VAL A 6 5.89 1.74 -4.87
N HIS A 7 5.08 2.21 -3.92
CA HIS A 7 3.62 2.19 -4.09
C HIS A 7 3.00 3.16 -3.10
N PHE A 8 2.05 3.97 -3.55
CA PHE A 8 1.21 4.71 -2.63
C PHE A 8 -0.17 4.08 -2.57
N GLU A 9 -0.92 4.36 -1.51
CA GLU A 9 -2.24 3.74 -1.38
C GLU A 9 -3.20 4.69 -0.70
N VAL A 10 -4.40 4.81 -1.29
CA VAL A 10 -5.50 5.54 -0.69
C VAL A 10 -6.66 4.56 -0.55
N VAL A 11 -7.07 4.29 0.68
CA VAL A 11 -8.14 3.34 0.98
C VAL A 11 -9.22 4.05 1.75
N GLY A 12 -10.46 3.90 1.31
CA GLY A 12 -11.59 4.51 1.97
C GLY A 12 -12.77 3.56 2.00
N LYS A 13 -13.95 4.09 2.30
CA LYS A 13 -15.16 3.29 2.37
C LYS A 13 -15.76 3.02 1.01
N ASP A 14 -15.67 3.99 0.11
CA ASP A 14 -16.24 3.90 -1.23
C ASP A 14 -15.12 4.02 -2.25
N GLY A 15 -14.55 2.86 -2.61
CA GLY A 15 -13.41 2.83 -3.52
C GLY A 15 -13.72 3.38 -4.89
N LYS A 16 -14.89 3.07 -5.42
CA LYS A 16 -15.27 3.54 -6.74
C LYS A 16 -15.37 5.05 -6.78
N LYS A 17 -15.96 5.65 -5.76
CA LYS A 17 -16.09 7.09 -5.70
C LYS A 17 -14.73 7.77 -5.58
N LEU A 18 -13.83 7.19 -4.78
CA LEU A 18 -12.47 7.70 -4.68
C LEU A 18 -11.75 7.60 -6.02
N GLN A 19 -11.89 6.48 -6.70
CA GLN A 19 -11.24 6.30 -8.00
C GLN A 19 -11.73 7.33 -8.99
N GLU A 20 -13.02 7.59 -9.03
CA GLU A 20 -13.58 8.61 -9.93
C GLU A 20 -13.07 10.00 -9.56
N PHE A 21 -13.01 10.30 -8.28
CA PHE A 21 -12.53 11.60 -7.82
C PHE A 21 -11.11 11.88 -8.31
N TYR A 22 -10.20 10.93 -8.05
CA TYR A 22 -8.79 11.14 -8.41
C TYR A 22 -8.57 11.06 -9.90
N SER A 23 -9.33 10.22 -10.60
CA SER A 23 -9.23 10.13 -12.04
C SER A 23 -9.61 11.45 -12.70
N GLN A 24 -10.69 12.06 -12.24
CA GLN A 24 -11.15 13.34 -12.81
C GLN A 24 -10.26 14.50 -12.42
N LEU A 25 -9.74 14.47 -11.19
CA LEU A 25 -8.92 15.57 -10.69
C LEU A 25 -7.56 15.64 -11.39
N PHE A 26 -6.92 14.49 -11.58
CA PHE A 26 -5.54 14.43 -12.06
C PHE A 26 -5.40 13.77 -13.43
N ASP A 27 -6.50 13.37 -14.04
CA ASP A 27 -6.47 12.66 -15.34
C ASP A 27 -5.71 11.34 -15.26
N TRP A 28 -5.70 10.70 -14.11
CA TRP A 28 -5.09 9.39 -13.95
C TRP A 28 -5.99 8.32 -14.57
N LYS A 29 -5.39 7.39 -15.31
CA LYS A 29 -6.12 6.29 -15.94
C LYS A 29 -6.15 5.11 -14.98
N ILE A 30 -7.10 5.13 -14.07
CA ILE A 30 -7.18 4.15 -13.00
C ILE A 30 -7.89 2.90 -13.50
N ASP A 31 -7.25 1.74 -13.34
CA ASP A 31 -7.77 0.45 -13.79
C ASP A 31 -8.17 -0.38 -12.58
N ALA A 32 -9.47 -0.55 -12.39
CA ALA A 32 -10.01 -1.35 -11.29
C ALA A 32 -10.52 -2.70 -11.76
N ASN A 33 -10.14 -3.14 -12.96
CA ASN A 33 -10.59 -4.40 -13.52
C ASN A 33 -9.80 -5.56 -12.94
N ASN A 34 -10.08 -5.90 -11.68
CA ASN A 34 -9.44 -7.01 -10.97
C ASN A 34 -10.41 -7.50 -9.91
N PRO A 35 -10.15 -8.68 -9.33
CA PRO A 35 -11.11 -9.29 -8.38
C PRO A 35 -11.47 -8.44 -7.18
N MET A 36 -10.58 -7.57 -6.75
CA MET A 36 -10.82 -6.74 -5.56
C MET A 36 -11.30 -5.34 -5.92
N ASN A 37 -11.49 -5.04 -7.20
CA ASN A 37 -11.84 -3.70 -7.67
C ASN A 37 -10.88 -2.64 -7.15
N TYR A 38 -9.61 -3.01 -7.03
CA TYR A 38 -8.56 -2.13 -6.56
C TYR A 38 -8.08 -1.29 -7.74
N GLY A 39 -8.20 0.02 -7.64
CA GLY A 39 -7.87 0.90 -8.75
C GLY A 39 -6.36 1.11 -8.86
N MET A 40 -5.77 0.49 -9.85
CA MET A 40 -4.33 0.62 -10.09
C MET A 40 -4.04 1.91 -10.83
N VAL A 41 -3.15 2.72 -10.28
CA VAL A 41 -2.71 3.97 -10.90
C VAL A 41 -1.34 3.71 -11.52
N PRO A 42 -1.23 3.82 -12.86
CA PRO A 42 0.03 3.49 -13.50
C PRO A 42 1.11 4.52 -13.17
N PRO A 43 2.38 4.09 -13.07
CA PRO A 43 3.48 5.02 -12.78
C PRO A 43 3.63 6.13 -13.82
N GLU A 44 3.27 5.86 -15.06
CA GLU A 44 3.32 6.88 -16.11
C GLU A 44 2.46 8.09 -15.77
N ASP A 45 1.34 7.85 -15.08
CA ASP A 45 0.41 8.93 -14.77
C ASP A 45 0.75 9.61 -13.45
N SER A 46 1.12 8.85 -12.44
CA SER A 46 1.31 9.39 -11.10
C SER A 46 2.78 9.51 -10.68
N GLY A 47 3.69 9.03 -11.51
CA GLY A 47 5.12 9.07 -11.22
C GLY A 47 5.60 7.86 -10.44
N LEU A 48 4.95 7.55 -9.35
CA LEU A 48 5.33 6.44 -8.48
C LEU A 48 4.53 5.17 -8.75
N GLY A 49 3.26 5.34 -9.09
CA GLY A 49 2.33 4.23 -9.16
C GLY A 49 1.70 3.96 -7.82
N GLY A 50 0.47 3.45 -7.85
CA GLY A 50 -0.19 3.17 -6.60
C GLY A 50 -1.55 2.55 -6.79
N GLY A 51 -2.35 2.58 -5.73
CA GLY A 51 -3.68 2.02 -5.76
C GLY A 51 -4.68 2.82 -4.94
N ILE A 52 -5.91 2.80 -5.40
CA ILE A 52 -7.02 3.50 -4.74
C ILE A 52 -8.19 2.54 -4.67
N GLY A 53 -8.68 2.28 -3.47
CA GLY A 53 -9.75 1.32 -3.33
C GLY A 53 -10.46 1.40 -2.00
N ALA A 54 -11.26 0.38 -1.71
CA ALA A 54 -11.97 0.29 -0.45
C ALA A 54 -11.32 -0.76 0.43
N GLY A 55 -11.23 -0.46 1.72
CA GLY A 55 -10.77 -1.42 2.70
C GLY A 55 -11.94 -2.23 3.22
N GLN A 56 -11.69 -3.47 3.58
CA GLN A 56 -12.79 -4.34 4.00
C GLN A 56 -13.19 -4.14 5.44
N ASP A 57 -12.25 -3.99 6.33
CA ASP A 57 -12.58 -3.84 7.76
C ASP A 57 -11.73 -2.77 8.40
N MET A 58 -11.42 -1.75 7.65
CA MET A 58 -10.40 -0.80 8.04
C MET A 58 -10.96 0.50 8.61
N GLY A 59 -12.24 0.51 8.98
CA GLY A 59 -12.82 1.73 9.50
C GLY A 59 -12.80 2.85 8.47
N PRO A 60 -12.30 4.04 8.82
CA PRO A 60 -12.37 5.20 7.91
C PRO A 60 -11.39 5.12 6.74
N GLY A 61 -10.51 4.12 6.71
CA GLY A 61 -9.53 4.02 5.64
C GLY A 61 -8.19 4.61 6.02
N HIS A 62 -7.32 4.73 5.01
CA HIS A 62 -5.98 5.25 5.27
C HIS A 62 -5.33 5.75 3.98
N VAL A 63 -4.31 6.55 4.15
CA VAL A 63 -3.40 6.94 3.07
C VAL A 63 -2.01 6.55 3.52
N THR A 64 -1.31 5.78 2.70
CA THR A 64 0.00 5.29 3.09
C THR A 64 0.88 5.07 1.87
N PHE A 65 2.09 4.62 2.12
CA PHE A 65 3.00 4.21 1.06
C PHE A 65 3.65 2.89 1.48
N TYR A 66 4.22 2.20 0.51
CA TYR A 66 4.89 0.92 0.75
C TYR A 66 6.37 1.07 0.42
N VAL A 67 7.20 0.57 1.31
CA VAL A 67 8.65 0.56 1.15
C VAL A 67 9.07 -0.86 0.78
N GLU A 68 9.90 -1.01 -0.25
CA GLU A 68 10.36 -2.31 -0.70
C GLU A 68 11.51 -2.79 0.17
N VAL A 69 11.38 -4.01 0.70
CA VAL A 69 12.41 -4.63 1.53
C VAL A 69 12.59 -6.09 1.11
N GLU A 70 13.73 -6.68 1.43
CA GLU A 70 14.01 -8.05 1.04
C GLU A 70 13.38 -9.08 1.98
N ASP A 71 13.30 -8.76 3.26
CA ASP A 71 12.82 -9.69 4.28
C ASP A 71 11.82 -8.98 5.18
N LEU A 72 10.55 -9.31 4.98
CA LEU A 72 9.47 -8.67 5.74
C LEU A 72 9.59 -8.93 7.23
N GLU A 73 9.85 -10.19 7.61
CA GLU A 73 9.90 -10.54 9.03
C GLU A 73 11.06 -9.87 9.74
N ALA A 74 12.22 -9.81 9.07
CA ALA A 74 13.38 -9.16 9.66
C ALA A 74 13.12 -7.67 9.87
N HIS A 75 12.45 -7.03 8.92
CA HIS A 75 12.13 -5.62 9.07
C HIS A 75 11.09 -5.38 10.14
N LEU A 76 10.10 -6.26 10.29
CA LEU A 76 9.13 -6.11 11.36
C LEU A 76 9.77 -6.25 12.73
N LYS A 77 10.73 -7.17 12.88
CA LYS A 77 11.47 -7.27 14.12
C LYS A 77 12.26 -6.00 14.40
N LYS A 78 12.85 -5.44 13.38
CA LYS A 78 13.59 -4.19 13.50
C LYS A 78 12.67 -3.03 13.89
N VAL A 79 11.47 -2.98 13.29
CA VAL A 79 10.45 -2.00 13.65
C VAL A 79 10.19 -2.05 15.15
N GLU A 80 9.97 -3.24 15.68
CA GLU A 80 9.66 -3.39 17.09
C GLU A 80 10.83 -3.00 17.98
N SER A 81 12.04 -3.31 17.55
CA SER A 81 13.23 -2.93 18.30
C SER A 81 13.45 -1.42 18.32
N LEU A 82 12.87 -0.70 17.35
CA LEU A 82 13.05 0.75 17.25
C LEU A 82 11.83 1.52 17.78
N GLY A 83 10.90 0.85 18.43
CA GLY A 83 9.77 1.52 19.08
C GLY A 83 8.47 1.52 18.30
N GLY A 84 8.43 0.86 17.16
CA GLY A 84 7.19 0.69 16.39
C GLY A 84 6.49 -0.60 16.75
N LYS A 85 5.46 -0.93 15.97
CA LYS A 85 4.65 -2.14 16.17
C LYS A 85 4.30 -2.78 14.85
N THR A 86 4.20 -4.11 14.85
CA THR A 86 3.62 -4.83 13.71
C THR A 86 2.10 -4.65 13.75
N VAL A 87 1.53 -4.16 12.67
CA VAL A 87 0.09 -4.00 12.53
C VAL A 87 -0.51 -5.18 11.75
N MET A 88 0.17 -5.60 10.70
CA MET A 88 -0.25 -6.74 9.90
C MET A 88 0.99 -7.57 9.58
N PRO A 89 0.99 -8.87 9.95
CA PRO A 89 2.14 -9.73 9.62
C PRO A 89 2.22 -9.98 8.13
N PRO A 90 3.33 -10.58 7.65
CA PRO A 90 3.46 -10.85 6.22
C PRO A 90 2.29 -11.63 5.67
N MET A 91 1.79 -11.19 4.52
CA MET A 91 0.64 -11.80 3.90
C MET A 91 0.78 -11.71 2.38
N ALA A 92 0.37 -12.76 1.68
CA ALA A 92 0.42 -12.81 0.24
C ALA A 92 -0.78 -12.07 -0.35
N VAL A 93 -0.51 -11.22 -1.35
CA VAL A 93 -1.56 -10.56 -2.10
C VAL A 93 -1.77 -11.36 -3.39
N PRO A 94 -2.99 -11.82 -3.67
CA PRO A 94 -3.21 -12.57 -4.91
C PRO A 94 -2.79 -11.75 -6.13
N GLY A 95 -1.86 -12.30 -6.90
CA GLY A 95 -1.33 -11.62 -8.08
C GLY A 95 -0.34 -10.51 -7.78
N GLY A 96 0.07 -10.34 -6.55
CA GLY A 96 0.98 -9.29 -6.16
C GLY A 96 2.05 -9.77 -5.19
N PRO A 97 2.81 -8.87 -4.61
CA PRO A 97 3.89 -9.25 -3.69
C PRO A 97 3.35 -9.62 -2.31
N GLU A 98 4.21 -10.20 -1.49
CA GLU A 98 3.91 -10.28 -0.06
C GLU A 98 4.06 -8.90 0.54
N ILE A 99 3.17 -8.58 1.47
CA ILE A 99 3.18 -7.28 2.13
C ILE A 99 3.04 -7.45 3.63
N ALA A 100 3.39 -6.40 4.36
CA ALA A 100 3.16 -6.32 5.80
C ALA A 100 2.93 -4.86 6.14
N MET A 101 2.43 -4.60 7.32
CA MET A 101 2.21 -3.22 7.77
C MET A 101 2.70 -3.05 9.18
N PHE A 102 3.22 -1.88 9.46
CA PHE A 102 3.69 -1.54 10.80
C PHE A 102 3.23 -0.14 11.17
N ALA A 103 3.24 0.15 12.47
CA ALA A 103 3.03 1.50 12.97
C ALA A 103 4.36 2.04 13.44
N ASP A 104 4.66 3.28 13.07
CA ASP A 104 5.88 3.94 13.55
C ASP A 104 5.67 4.41 15.00
N PRO A 105 6.70 4.98 15.65
CA PRO A 105 6.57 5.37 17.05
C PRO A 105 5.45 6.37 17.33
N GLU A 106 4.95 7.07 16.31
CA GLU A 106 3.84 7.99 16.48
C GLU A 106 2.51 7.42 16.04
N GLY A 107 2.50 6.16 15.59
CA GLY A 107 1.26 5.49 15.23
C GLY A 107 0.87 5.57 13.76
N HIS A 108 1.76 6.11 12.90
CA HIS A 108 1.47 6.12 11.47
C HIS A 108 1.63 4.72 10.90
N VAL A 109 0.65 4.28 10.12
CA VAL A 109 0.67 2.93 9.55
C VAL A 109 1.27 2.98 8.15
N ILE A 110 2.36 2.26 7.97
CA ILE A 110 3.14 2.25 6.74
C ILE A 110 3.26 0.82 6.24
N GLY A 111 3.30 0.65 4.92
CA GLY A 111 3.40 -0.68 4.32
C GLY A 111 4.81 -1.07 3.97
N LEU A 112 5.04 -2.38 3.97
CA LEU A 112 6.27 -3.00 3.46
C LEU A 112 5.88 -3.94 2.33
N ALA A 113 6.68 -3.97 1.28
CA ALA A 113 6.48 -4.89 0.18
C ALA A 113 7.76 -5.68 -0.05
N LYS A 114 7.61 -6.97 -0.31
CA LYS A 114 8.78 -7.83 -0.50
C LYS A 114 9.39 -7.59 -1.87
N ALA A 115 10.68 -7.33 -1.89
CA ALA A 115 11.43 -7.11 -3.12
C ALA A 115 11.63 -8.40 -3.88
N GLY A 116 11.83 -8.29 -5.19
CA GLY A 116 12.22 -9.42 -6.01
C GLY A 116 11.12 -10.42 -6.25
N ALA A 117 9.89 -10.06 -6.03
CA ALA A 117 8.76 -10.93 -6.29
C ALA A 117 8.40 -10.91 -7.77
N GLY A 118 9.38 -10.82 -8.59
CA GLY A 118 9.19 -10.73 -10.02
C GLY A 118 8.70 -12.01 -10.62
#